data_0f519855f443b686334bf5dc051463e8
#
_entry.id   0f519855f443b686334bf5dc051463e8
#
_cell.length_a   1.000
_cell.length_b   1.000
_cell.length_c   1.000
_cell.angle_alpha   90.00
_cell.angle_beta   90.00
_cell.angle_gamma   90.00
#
_symmetry.space_group_name_H-M   'P 1'
#
loop_
_entity.id
_entity.type
_entity.pdbx_description
1 polymer ?
#
loop_
_entity_poly.entity_id
_entity_poly.type
_entity_poly.pdbx_seq_one_letter_code
_entity_poly.pdbx_strand_id
1 'polypeptide(L)'
;MNREFSRDELSLDRETAEGWSLAEFIPGLQLLPEEVAERHAVSSRVSQAIERLPQKEKQVLQGIFLENKTPSVLAADIQVTPGHVYRLEKQGVRRIRGMLSRFMRDFKK
;
A
#
# COMPACT_ATOMS: atom_id res chain seq x y z
N MET A 1 -16.21 -6.00 18.90
CA MET A 1 -16.42 -4.89 18.13
C MET A 1 -15.68 -4.90 16.83
N ASN A 2 -16.40 -4.66 15.88
CA ASN A 2 -15.87 -4.73 14.59
C ASN A 2 -15.10 -3.52 14.25
N ARG A 3 -13.90 -3.71 13.85
CA ARG A 3 -13.10 -2.61 13.47
C ARG A 3 -12.95 -2.60 11.99
N GLU A 4 -13.34 -1.55 11.39
CA GLU A 4 -13.25 -1.45 9.98
C GLU A 4 -12.18 -0.49 9.59
N PHE A 5 -11.34 -0.89 8.66
CA PHE A 5 -10.32 -0.01 8.13
C PHE A 5 -10.93 0.79 7.01
N SER A 6 -10.99 2.09 7.20
CA SER A 6 -11.44 2.95 6.13
C SER A 6 -10.23 3.35 5.29
N ARG A 7 -10.50 3.93 4.14
CA ARG A 7 -9.42 4.40 3.29
C ARG A 7 -8.63 5.50 3.96
N ASP A 8 -9.26 6.20 4.89
CA ASP A 8 -8.59 7.26 5.60
C ASP A 8 -7.59 6.76 6.60
N GLU A 9 -7.66 5.48 6.95
CA GLU A 9 -6.72 4.93 7.92
C GLU A 9 -5.42 4.48 7.29
N LEU A 10 -5.34 4.46 5.98
CA LEU A 10 -4.10 4.10 5.33
C LEU A 10 -3.11 5.22 5.47
N SER A 11 -2.00 4.94 6.12
CA SER A 11 -0.96 5.93 6.32
C SER A 11 0.17 5.69 5.35
N LEU A 12 0.54 6.71 4.61
CA LEU A 12 1.66 6.59 3.68
C LEU A 12 2.99 6.51 4.40
N ASP A 13 3.05 7.07 5.59
CA ASP A 13 4.32 7.18 6.31
C ASP A 13 4.52 6.13 7.38
N ARG A 14 3.50 5.33 7.67
CA ARG A 14 3.67 4.32 8.70
C ARG A 14 4.58 3.22 8.19
N GLU A 15 5.55 2.89 9.00
CA GLU A 15 6.50 1.84 8.64
C GLU A 15 5.93 0.47 8.93
N THR A 16 6.22 -0.47 8.06
CA THR A 16 5.85 -1.85 8.28
C THR A 16 6.78 -2.46 9.29
N ALA A 17 6.48 -3.71 9.66
CA ALA A 17 7.34 -4.44 10.56
C ALA A 17 8.75 -4.60 9.99
N GLU A 18 8.89 -4.45 8.69
CA GLU A 18 10.19 -4.57 8.03
C GLU A 18 10.91 -3.23 7.92
N GLY A 19 10.29 -2.15 8.34
CA GLY A 19 10.98 -0.89 8.42
C GLY A 19 10.87 0.01 7.20
N TRP A 20 9.89 -0.21 6.33
CA TRP A 20 9.69 0.68 5.19
C TRP A 20 8.22 1.07 5.10
N SER A 21 7.93 2.09 4.33
CA SER A 21 6.58 2.60 4.23
C SER A 21 6.16 2.68 2.77
N LEU A 22 4.84 2.79 2.57
CA LEU A 22 4.32 2.92 1.21
C LEU A 22 4.84 4.16 0.51
N ALA A 23 5.10 5.22 1.28
CA ALA A 23 5.58 6.46 0.67
C ALA A 23 6.86 6.25 -0.12
N GLU A 24 7.66 5.27 0.29
CA GLU A 24 8.92 5.02 -0.40
C GLU A 24 8.73 4.48 -1.80
N PHE A 25 7.56 3.95 -2.09
CA PHE A 25 7.29 3.34 -3.39
C PHE A 25 6.46 4.21 -4.30
N ILE A 26 6.07 5.40 -3.88
CA ILE A 26 5.22 6.26 -4.69
C ILE A 26 6.09 7.24 -5.44
N PRO A 27 6.13 7.15 -6.77
CA PRO A 27 7.02 8.03 -7.54
C PRO A 27 6.61 9.48 -7.37
N GLY A 28 7.56 10.31 -7.04
CA GLY A 28 7.33 11.74 -6.97
C GLY A 28 6.61 12.23 -5.75
N LEU A 29 6.31 11.34 -4.80
CA LEU A 29 5.56 11.78 -3.63
C LEU A 29 6.30 12.87 -2.85
N GLN A 30 7.61 12.74 -2.72
CA GLN A 30 8.36 13.71 -1.96
C GLN A 30 8.45 15.06 -2.65
N LEU A 31 8.04 15.13 -3.91
CA LEU A 31 8.03 16.40 -4.63
C LEU A 31 6.74 17.16 -4.45
N LEU A 32 5.74 16.57 -3.81
CA LEU A 32 4.48 17.24 -3.58
C LEU A 32 4.60 18.17 -2.38
N PRO A 33 3.83 19.27 -2.37
CA PRO A 33 3.81 20.10 -1.19
C PRO A 33 3.40 19.28 0.02
N GLU A 34 3.82 19.73 1.17
CA GLU A 34 3.50 19.02 2.39
C GLU A 34 2.10 19.29 2.88
N GLU A 35 1.28 19.79 2.03
CA GLU A 35 -0.08 20.09 2.44
C GLU A 35 -0.86 18.83 2.64
N VAL A 36 -1.55 18.79 3.72
CA VAL A 36 -2.25 17.61 4.16
C VAL A 36 -3.25 17.14 3.11
N ALA A 37 -3.91 18.09 2.46
CA ALA A 37 -4.95 17.72 1.51
C ALA A 37 -4.42 16.89 0.37
N GLU A 38 -3.23 17.22 -0.10
CA GLU A 38 -2.68 16.48 -1.23
C GLU A 38 -2.20 15.12 -0.83
N ARG A 39 -1.59 15.01 0.33
CA ARG A 39 -1.17 13.70 0.80
C ARG A 39 -2.38 12.82 1.07
N HIS A 40 -3.45 13.41 1.54
CA HIS A 40 -4.67 12.66 1.76
C HIS A 40 -5.23 12.13 0.45
N ALA A 41 -5.16 12.92 -0.60
CA ALA A 41 -5.62 12.47 -1.91
C ALA A 41 -4.78 11.31 -2.42
N VAL A 42 -3.47 11.37 -2.21
CA VAL A 42 -2.60 10.28 -2.62
C VAL A 42 -2.94 9.03 -1.82
N SER A 43 -3.16 9.17 -0.52
CA SER A 43 -3.52 8.04 0.32
C SER A 43 -4.81 7.38 -0.17
N SER A 44 -5.81 8.17 -0.53
CA SER A 44 -7.04 7.63 -1.08
C SER A 44 -6.80 6.85 -2.36
N ARG A 45 -5.95 7.38 -3.22
CA ARG A 45 -5.66 6.70 -4.47
C ARG A 45 -4.94 5.39 -4.24
N VAL A 46 -4.04 5.36 -3.25
CA VAL A 46 -3.35 4.13 -2.92
C VAL A 46 -4.34 3.08 -2.44
N SER A 47 -5.26 3.48 -1.58
CA SER A 47 -6.29 2.55 -1.11
C SER A 47 -7.10 1.97 -2.26
N GLN A 48 -7.49 2.82 -3.19
CA GLN A 48 -8.25 2.36 -4.34
C GLN A 48 -7.43 1.43 -5.21
N ALA A 49 -6.15 1.73 -5.36
CA ALA A 49 -5.27 0.88 -6.16
C ALA A 49 -5.14 -0.51 -5.52
N ILE A 50 -5.02 -0.55 -4.20
CA ILE A 50 -4.92 -1.83 -3.51
C ILE A 50 -6.17 -2.66 -3.78
N GLU A 51 -7.34 -2.03 -3.79
CA GLU A 51 -8.57 -2.77 -4.01
C GLU A 51 -8.69 -3.32 -5.42
N ARG A 52 -7.91 -2.81 -6.35
CA ARG A 52 -7.92 -3.31 -7.71
C ARG A 52 -6.95 -4.45 -7.96
N LEU A 53 -6.17 -4.79 -6.97
CA LEU A 53 -5.18 -5.84 -7.14
C LEU A 53 -5.84 -7.21 -7.16
N PRO A 54 -5.16 -8.21 -7.73
CA PRO A 54 -5.62 -9.60 -7.59
C PRO A 54 -5.77 -9.95 -6.12
N GLN A 55 -6.63 -10.91 -5.85
CA GLN A 55 -7.05 -11.21 -4.49
C GLN A 55 -5.88 -11.43 -3.54
N LYS A 56 -4.91 -12.23 -3.95
CA LYS A 56 -3.81 -12.55 -3.05
C LYS A 56 -2.88 -11.36 -2.82
N GLU A 57 -2.62 -10.60 -3.87
CA GLU A 57 -1.81 -9.40 -3.69
C GLU A 57 -2.52 -8.40 -2.80
N LYS A 58 -3.83 -8.28 -2.99
CA LYS A 58 -4.61 -7.37 -2.18
C LYS A 58 -4.56 -7.78 -0.71
N GLN A 59 -4.72 -9.07 -0.42
CA GLN A 59 -4.66 -9.54 0.94
C GLN A 59 -3.31 -9.26 1.59
N VAL A 60 -2.25 -9.47 0.83
CA VAL A 60 -0.92 -9.23 1.35
C VAL A 60 -0.71 -7.76 1.66
N LEU A 61 -1.06 -6.88 0.73
CA LEU A 61 -0.81 -5.47 0.95
C LEU A 61 -1.70 -4.90 2.04
N GLN A 62 -2.95 -5.33 2.12
CA GLN A 62 -3.79 -4.89 3.21
C GLN A 62 -3.26 -5.38 4.55
N GLY A 63 -2.78 -6.61 4.59
CA GLY A 63 -2.22 -7.13 5.83
C GLY A 63 -1.00 -6.36 6.28
N ILE A 64 -0.13 -6.03 5.35
CA ILE A 64 1.10 -5.34 5.69
C ILE A 64 0.85 -3.88 6.06
N PHE A 65 0.05 -3.19 5.27
CA PHE A 65 -0.06 -1.73 5.41
C PHE A 65 -1.22 -1.27 6.26
N LEU A 66 -2.27 -2.06 6.37
CA LEU A 66 -3.39 -1.67 7.20
C LEU A 66 -3.40 -2.38 8.53
N GLU A 67 -2.98 -3.63 8.55
CA GLU A 67 -3.04 -4.44 9.76
C GLU A 67 -1.68 -4.64 10.40
N ASN A 68 -0.65 -4.18 9.74
CA ASN A 68 0.72 -4.25 10.26
C ASN A 68 1.17 -5.67 10.59
N LYS A 69 0.79 -6.61 9.74
CA LYS A 69 1.19 -7.99 9.91
C LYS A 69 2.55 -8.24 9.29
N THR A 70 3.24 -9.24 9.80
CA THR A 70 4.50 -9.65 9.21
C THR A 70 4.26 -10.62 8.07
N PRO A 71 5.23 -10.79 7.17
CA PRO A 71 5.07 -11.78 6.12
C PRO A 71 4.84 -13.20 6.64
N SER A 72 5.45 -13.55 7.78
CA SER A 72 5.24 -14.88 8.33
C SER A 72 3.80 -15.10 8.73
N VAL A 73 3.21 -14.12 9.39
CA VAL A 73 1.81 -14.23 9.80
C VAL A 73 0.91 -14.31 8.58
N LEU A 74 1.19 -13.48 7.57
CA LEU A 74 0.38 -13.51 6.36
C LEU A 74 0.50 -14.82 5.62
N ALA A 75 1.70 -15.39 5.60
CA ALA A 75 1.90 -16.68 4.95
C ALA A 75 0.99 -17.73 5.57
N ALA A 76 0.91 -17.73 6.88
CA ALA A 76 0.02 -18.68 7.57
C ALA A 76 -1.44 -18.38 7.26
N ASP A 77 -1.79 -17.09 7.23
CA ASP A 77 -3.18 -16.70 6.99
C ASP A 77 -3.67 -17.11 5.62
N ILE A 78 -2.86 -16.96 4.61
CA ILE A 78 -3.30 -17.26 3.24
C ILE A 78 -2.72 -18.56 2.73
N GLN A 79 -2.06 -19.31 3.62
CA GLN A 79 -1.61 -20.68 3.32
C GLN A 79 -0.61 -20.73 2.18
N VAL A 80 0.40 -19.89 2.27
CA VAL A 80 1.50 -19.92 1.32
C VAL A 80 2.80 -19.82 2.10
N THR A 81 3.93 -19.89 1.41
CA THR A 81 5.21 -19.72 2.06
C THR A 81 5.52 -18.26 2.26
N PRO A 82 6.36 -17.92 3.25
CA PRO A 82 6.77 -16.51 3.39
C PRO A 82 7.45 -15.96 2.15
N GLY A 83 8.22 -16.78 1.43
CA GLY A 83 8.81 -16.32 0.19
C GLY A 83 7.78 -15.92 -0.83
N HIS A 84 6.67 -16.65 -0.87
CA HIS A 84 5.60 -16.30 -1.79
C HIS A 84 4.94 -14.98 -1.37
N VAL A 85 4.82 -14.74 -0.06
CA VAL A 85 4.28 -13.47 0.41
C VAL A 85 5.16 -12.31 -0.05
N TYR A 86 6.48 -12.46 0.06
CA TYR A 86 7.38 -11.41 -0.42
C TYR A 86 7.19 -11.17 -1.91
N ARG A 87 7.02 -12.23 -2.67
CA ARG A 87 6.80 -12.08 -4.10
C ARG A 87 5.51 -11.34 -4.40
N LEU A 88 4.44 -11.71 -3.67
CA LEU A 88 3.15 -11.04 -3.85
C LEU A 88 3.24 -9.57 -3.45
N GLU A 89 3.97 -9.29 -2.39
CA GLU A 89 4.16 -7.93 -1.96
C GLU A 89 4.86 -7.10 -3.03
N LYS A 90 5.93 -7.63 -3.59
CA LYS A 90 6.66 -6.90 -4.61
C LYS A 90 5.83 -6.70 -5.86
N GLN A 91 5.08 -7.72 -6.26
CA GLN A 91 4.23 -7.58 -7.43
C GLN A 91 3.13 -6.56 -7.20
N GLY A 92 2.53 -6.59 -6.01
CA GLY A 92 1.48 -5.64 -5.69
C GLY A 92 1.98 -4.21 -5.65
N VAL A 93 3.13 -4.00 -5.04
CA VAL A 93 3.71 -2.68 -4.99
C VAL A 93 4.05 -2.17 -6.40
N ARG A 94 4.56 -3.05 -7.24
CA ARG A 94 4.88 -2.66 -8.62
C ARG A 94 3.63 -2.23 -9.37
N ARG A 95 2.54 -2.96 -9.21
CA ARG A 95 1.29 -2.59 -9.86
C ARG A 95 0.77 -1.26 -9.37
N ILE A 96 0.87 -1.04 -8.06
CA ILE A 96 0.42 0.22 -7.48
C ILE A 96 1.26 1.36 -8.02
N ARG A 97 2.58 1.18 -8.11
CA ARG A 97 3.43 2.22 -8.66
C ARG A 97 3.03 2.58 -10.07
N GLY A 98 2.68 1.58 -10.87
CA GLY A 98 2.23 1.85 -12.22
C GLY A 98 0.95 2.65 -12.25
N MET A 99 -0.01 2.27 -11.42
CA MET A 99 -1.26 3.01 -11.35
C MET A 99 -1.07 4.43 -10.88
N LEU A 100 -0.23 4.60 -9.84
CA LEU A 100 -0.03 5.93 -9.26
C LEU A 100 0.86 6.80 -10.12
N SER A 101 1.69 6.20 -10.95
CA SER A 101 2.52 6.98 -11.85
C SER A 101 1.67 7.87 -12.75
N ARG A 102 0.56 7.33 -13.27
CA ARG A 102 -0.35 8.11 -14.06
C ARG A 102 -1.02 9.19 -13.23
N PHE A 103 -1.48 8.83 -12.04
CA PHE A 103 -2.12 9.78 -11.16
C PHE A 103 -1.18 10.93 -10.83
N MET A 104 0.06 10.61 -10.48
CA MET A 104 1.00 11.64 -10.11
C MET A 104 1.34 12.55 -11.30
N ARG A 105 1.39 11.97 -12.48
CA ARG A 105 1.66 12.77 -13.67
C ARG A 105 0.57 13.81 -13.89
N ASP A 106 -0.68 13.38 -13.76
CA ASP A 106 -1.81 14.30 -13.91
C ASP A 106 -1.82 15.32 -12.78
N PHE A 107 -1.46 14.88 -11.60
CA PHE A 107 -1.51 15.72 -10.42
C PHE A 107 -0.51 16.87 -10.48
N LYS A 108 0.60 16.63 -11.14
CA LYS A 108 1.66 17.63 -11.20
C LYS A 108 1.46 18.67 -12.27
N LYS A 109 0.45 18.58 -13.05
CA LYS A 109 0.21 19.55 -14.09
C LYS A 109 -0.17 20.95 -13.58
#